data_2d757f8f5ea5e34e6a662b2de407970e
#
_entry.id   2d757f8f5ea5e34e6a662b2de407970e
#
_cell.length_a   1.000
_cell.length_b   1.000
_cell.length_c   1.000
_cell.angle_alpha   90.00
_cell.angle_beta   90.00
_cell.angle_gamma   90.00
#
_symmetry.space_group_name_H-M   'P 1'
#
loop_
_entity.id
_entity.type
_entity.pdbx_description
1 polymer ?
#
loop_
_entity_poly.entity_id
_entity_poly.type
_entity_poly.pdbx_seq_one_letter_code
_entity_poly.pdbx_strand_id
1 'polypeptide(L)'
;MRRHVERLRETGLPPQVPYLVGLGPLRSARGARWMRDSLWGTVMPEELVRRMDQAADPAEAGIDICAELLAAAAEIPGIDGAHLMAPGHQAGIVEAVRRSGVAQAAAASSTRA
;
A
#
# COMPACT_ATOMS: atom_id res chain seq x y z
N MET A 1 6.66 7.04 1.62
CA MET A 1 5.31 7.64 1.65
C MET A 1 5.26 8.98 2.38
N ARG A 2 5.66 9.03 3.63
CA ARG A 2 5.60 10.26 4.46
C ARG A 2 6.26 11.46 3.78
N ARG A 3 7.51 11.29 3.32
CA ARG A 3 8.26 12.36 2.66
C ARG A 3 7.55 12.90 1.42
N HIS A 4 6.91 12.02 0.65
CA HIS A 4 6.17 12.42 -0.56
C HIS A 4 4.97 13.29 -0.20
N VAL A 5 4.22 12.91 0.83
CA VAL A 5 3.06 13.69 1.30
C VAL A 5 3.51 15.05 1.81
N GLU A 6 4.59 15.12 2.58
CA GLU A 6 5.17 16.36 3.06
C GLU A 6 5.53 17.30 1.90
N ARG A 7 6.17 16.77 0.87
CA ARG A 7 6.53 17.54 -0.33
C ARG A 7 5.30 18.06 -1.08
N LEU A 8 4.25 17.25 -1.19
CA LEU A 8 3.00 17.70 -1.81
C LEU A 8 2.38 18.86 -1.05
N ARG A 9 2.39 18.81 0.27
CA ARG A 9 1.88 19.90 1.11
C ARG A 9 2.71 21.17 0.93
N GLU A 10 4.04 21.04 0.90
CA GLU A 10 4.96 22.17 0.66
C GLU A 10 4.76 22.81 -0.71
N THR A 11 4.39 22.04 -1.73
CA THR A 11 4.14 22.57 -3.07
C THR A 11 2.73 23.15 -3.25
N GLY A 12 1.93 23.21 -2.19
CA GLY A 12 0.65 23.92 -2.18
C GLY A 12 -0.58 23.05 -2.34
N LEU A 13 -0.48 21.73 -2.15
CA LEU A 13 -1.68 20.90 -2.12
C LEU A 13 -2.57 21.33 -0.95
N PRO A 14 -3.83 21.80 -1.22
CA PRO A 14 -4.70 22.25 -0.15
C PRO A 14 -5.02 21.14 0.86
N PRO A 15 -5.09 21.44 2.17
CA PRO A 15 -5.35 20.42 3.19
C PRO A 15 -6.68 19.70 3.03
N GLN A 16 -7.67 20.35 2.41
CA GLN A 16 -9.00 19.78 2.20
C GLN A 16 -9.05 18.80 1.02
N VAL A 17 -8.02 18.72 0.18
CA VAL A 17 -7.95 17.75 -0.91
C VAL A 17 -7.52 16.40 -0.34
N PRO A 18 -8.38 15.36 -0.45
CA PRO A 18 -8.01 14.02 0.03
C PRO A 18 -6.84 13.46 -0.78
N TYR A 19 -5.94 12.76 -0.09
CA TYR A 19 -4.84 12.05 -0.73
C TYR A 19 -4.99 10.54 -0.51
N LEU A 20 -5.08 9.80 -1.61
CA LEU A 20 -5.15 8.35 -1.59
C LEU A 20 -3.85 7.78 -2.15
N VAL A 21 -3.21 6.90 -1.40
CA VAL A 21 -2.02 6.19 -1.89
C VAL A 21 -2.44 4.92 -2.63
N GLY A 22 -1.81 4.66 -3.77
CA GLY A 22 -2.05 3.44 -4.54
C GLY A 22 -1.21 2.29 -4.01
N LEU A 23 -1.83 1.18 -3.63
CA LEU A 23 -1.16 -0.01 -3.14
C LEU A 23 -1.79 -1.27 -3.75
N GLY A 24 -1.04 -2.36 -3.76
CA GLY A 24 -1.57 -3.65 -4.18
C GLY A 24 -0.65 -4.79 -3.77
N PRO A 25 -1.21 -5.99 -3.56
CA PRO A 25 -0.38 -7.15 -3.25
C PRO A 25 0.40 -7.62 -4.48
N LEU A 26 1.69 -7.81 -4.30
CA LEU A 26 2.56 -8.41 -5.30
C LEU A 26 2.35 -9.93 -5.31
N ARG A 27 2.53 -10.56 -6.47
CA ARG A 27 2.36 -12.01 -6.60
C ARG A 27 3.68 -12.74 -6.81
N SER A 28 4.70 -12.04 -7.30
CA SER A 28 6.00 -12.62 -7.61
C SER A 28 7.09 -11.54 -7.62
N ALA A 29 8.33 -11.96 -7.43
CA ALA A 29 9.48 -11.08 -7.58
C ALA A 29 9.63 -10.59 -9.02
N ARG A 30 9.34 -11.46 -9.99
CA ARG A 30 9.35 -11.09 -11.41
C ARG A 30 8.36 -9.96 -11.72
N GLY A 31 7.16 -10.07 -11.19
CA GLY A 31 6.13 -9.04 -11.31
C GLY A 31 6.56 -7.72 -10.67
N ALA A 32 7.18 -7.79 -9.50
CA ALA A 32 7.71 -6.61 -8.82
C ALA A 32 8.78 -5.91 -9.66
N ARG A 33 9.71 -6.66 -10.24
CA ARG A 33 10.74 -6.11 -11.12
C ARG A 33 10.14 -5.49 -12.38
N TRP A 34 9.17 -6.17 -12.98
CA TRP A 34 8.49 -5.64 -14.16
C TRP A 34 7.80 -4.31 -13.84
N MET A 35 7.12 -4.21 -12.71
CA MET A 35 6.47 -2.96 -12.29
C MET A 35 7.50 -1.85 -12.07
N ARG A 36 8.60 -2.16 -11.39
CA ARG A 36 9.69 -1.20 -11.16
C ARG A 36 10.25 -0.65 -12.46
N ASP A 37 10.48 -1.53 -13.43
CA ASP A 37 11.21 -1.19 -14.66
C ASP A 37 10.29 -0.66 -15.77
N SER A 38 9.00 -1.00 -15.74
CA SER A 38 8.07 -0.75 -16.84
C SER A 38 6.91 0.18 -16.52
N LEU A 39 6.50 0.28 -15.26
CA LEU A 39 5.39 1.16 -14.87
C LEU A 39 5.93 2.49 -14.34
N TRP A 40 5.72 3.53 -15.12
CA TRP A 40 6.11 4.87 -14.72
C TRP A 40 5.36 5.31 -13.45
N GLY A 41 6.09 5.91 -12.52
CA GLY A 41 5.52 6.38 -11.26
C GLY A 41 5.42 5.33 -10.16
N THR A 42 5.80 4.08 -10.44
CA THR A 42 5.84 3.04 -9.41
C THR A 42 7.09 3.19 -8.55
N VAL A 43 6.89 3.22 -7.24
CA VAL A 43 8.00 3.20 -6.27
C VAL A 43 8.12 1.78 -5.75
N MET A 44 9.21 1.11 -6.13
CA MET A 44 9.48 -0.28 -5.76
C MET A 44 10.89 -0.38 -5.15
N PRO A 45 11.01 -0.25 -3.82
CA PRO A 45 12.31 -0.38 -3.16
C PRO A 45 12.93 -1.76 -3.39
N GLU A 46 14.23 -1.79 -3.56
CA GLU A 46 14.97 -3.05 -3.77
C GLU A 46 14.73 -4.05 -2.64
N GLU A 47 14.54 -3.58 -1.43
CA GLU A 47 14.23 -4.42 -0.28
C GLU A 47 12.95 -5.24 -0.47
N LEU A 48 11.91 -4.65 -1.06
CA LEU A 48 10.66 -5.36 -1.35
C LEU A 48 10.87 -6.45 -2.40
N VAL A 49 11.63 -6.16 -3.44
CA VAL A 49 11.97 -7.14 -4.48
C VAL A 49 12.74 -8.31 -3.86
N ARG A 50 13.72 -8.01 -3.03
CA ARG A 50 14.53 -9.02 -2.33
C ARG A 50 13.66 -9.88 -1.41
N ARG A 51 12.76 -9.27 -0.69
CA ARG A 51 11.82 -9.97 0.19
C ARG A 51 10.93 -10.95 -0.58
N MET A 52 10.49 -10.54 -1.78
CA MET A 52 9.73 -11.41 -2.67
C MET A 52 10.59 -12.57 -3.21
N ASP A 53 11.85 -12.31 -3.56
CA ASP A 53 12.78 -13.33 -4.04
C ASP A 53 13.07 -14.39 -2.99
N GLN A 54 13.17 -13.99 -1.73
CA GLN A 54 13.53 -14.88 -0.62
C GLN A 54 12.33 -15.62 -0.03
N ALA A 55 11.12 -15.25 -0.42
CA ALA A 55 9.91 -15.84 0.16
C ALA A 55 9.69 -17.27 -0.31
N ALA A 56 9.33 -18.15 0.62
CA ALA A 56 8.93 -19.52 0.30
C ALA A 56 7.61 -19.54 -0.46
N ASP A 57 6.70 -18.62 -0.12
CA ASP A 57 5.43 -18.40 -0.81
C ASP A 57 5.34 -16.92 -1.20
N PRO A 58 5.76 -16.55 -2.42
CA PRO A 58 5.77 -15.16 -2.85
C PRO A 58 4.39 -14.48 -2.82
N ALA A 59 3.33 -15.19 -3.17
CA ALA A 59 1.98 -14.61 -3.15
C ALA A 59 1.57 -14.23 -1.73
N GLU A 60 1.86 -15.07 -0.74
CA GLU A 60 1.61 -14.77 0.67
C GLU A 60 2.46 -13.60 1.16
N ALA A 61 3.74 -13.58 0.79
CA ALA A 61 4.64 -12.48 1.12
C ALA A 61 4.13 -11.15 0.55
N GLY A 62 3.62 -11.15 -0.67
CA GLY A 62 3.05 -9.97 -1.30
C GLY A 62 1.82 -9.44 -0.56
N ILE A 63 0.97 -10.31 -0.05
CA ILE A 63 -0.18 -9.95 0.78
C ILE A 63 0.29 -9.33 2.09
N ASP A 64 1.28 -9.93 2.75
CA ASP A 64 1.83 -9.40 4.00
C ASP A 64 2.47 -8.02 3.80
N ILE A 65 3.23 -7.84 2.74
CA ILE A 65 3.83 -6.55 2.40
C ILE A 65 2.74 -5.49 2.19
N CYS A 66 1.70 -5.82 1.45
CA CYS A 66 0.58 -4.91 1.22
C CYS A 66 -0.12 -4.55 2.54
N ALA A 67 -0.34 -5.52 3.41
CA ALA A 67 -0.93 -5.29 4.73
C ALA A 67 -0.06 -4.36 5.59
N GLU A 68 1.25 -4.56 5.59
CA GLU A 68 2.19 -3.70 6.30
C GLU A 68 2.16 -2.27 5.78
N LEU A 69 2.12 -2.11 4.45
CA LEU A 69 2.07 -0.79 3.82
C LEU A 69 0.74 -0.08 4.13
N LEU A 70 -0.37 -0.81 4.14
CA LEU A 70 -1.67 -0.25 4.53
C LEU A 70 -1.65 0.24 5.98
N ALA A 71 -1.16 -0.56 6.89
CA ALA A 71 -1.04 -0.18 8.29
C ALA A 71 -0.13 1.03 8.48
N ALA A 72 1.00 1.06 7.78
CA ALA A 72 1.93 2.19 7.82
C ALA A 72 1.30 3.47 7.25
N ALA A 73 0.58 3.37 6.13
CA ALA A 73 -0.09 4.52 5.52
C ALA A 73 -1.14 5.13 6.45
N ALA A 74 -1.86 4.31 7.20
CA ALA A 74 -2.87 4.76 8.15
C ALA A 74 -2.28 5.64 9.27
N GLU A 75 -0.99 5.49 9.56
CA GLU A 75 -0.29 6.26 10.60
C GLU A 75 0.36 7.54 10.05
N ILE A 76 0.31 7.78 8.75
CA ILE A 76 0.94 8.96 8.14
C ILE A 76 -0.06 10.10 8.04
N PRO A 77 0.19 11.25 8.71
CA PRO A 77 -0.65 12.43 8.57
C PRO A 77 -0.69 12.90 7.12
N GLY A 78 -1.89 13.18 6.61
CA GLY A 78 -2.08 13.65 5.25
C GLY A 78 -2.42 12.56 4.24
N ILE A 79 -2.33 11.30 4.60
CA ILE A 79 -2.88 10.19 3.80
C ILE A 79 -4.26 9.87 4.33
N ASP A 80 -5.27 10.04 3.46
CA ASP A 80 -6.68 9.90 3.84
C ASP A 80 -7.22 8.49 3.57
N GLY A 81 -6.55 7.74 2.71
CA GLY A 81 -6.95 6.38 2.38
C GLY A 81 -6.02 5.73 1.38
N ALA A 82 -6.40 4.55 0.93
CA ALA A 82 -5.65 3.80 -0.07
C ALA A 82 -6.54 3.35 -1.21
N HIS A 83 -6.01 3.43 -2.42
CA HIS A 83 -6.62 2.83 -3.59
C HIS A 83 -5.93 1.48 -3.83
N LEU A 84 -6.67 0.40 -3.68
CA LEU A 84 -6.13 -0.95 -3.81
C LEU A 84 -6.46 -1.54 -5.18
N MET A 85 -5.44 -1.98 -5.87
CA MET A 85 -5.60 -2.56 -7.20
C MET A 85 -4.67 -3.75 -7.39
N ALA A 86 -5.24 -4.87 -7.78
CA ALA A 86 -4.52 -6.07 -8.19
C ALA A 86 -5.42 -6.85 -9.17
N PRO A 87 -5.36 -6.52 -10.46
CA PRO A 87 -6.22 -7.18 -11.46
C PRO A 87 -6.06 -8.69 -11.43
N GLY A 88 -7.19 -9.38 -11.32
CA GLY A 88 -7.20 -10.84 -11.22
C GLY A 88 -6.82 -11.41 -9.86
N HIS A 89 -6.62 -10.57 -8.84
CA HIS A 89 -6.20 -11.02 -7.51
C HIS A 89 -6.98 -10.34 -6.38
N GLN A 90 -8.27 -10.23 -6.53
CA GLN A 90 -9.15 -9.58 -5.55
C GLN A 90 -9.10 -10.23 -4.17
N ALA A 91 -8.98 -11.57 -4.13
CA ALA A 91 -8.86 -12.29 -2.86
C ALA A 91 -7.63 -11.83 -2.05
N GLY A 92 -6.53 -11.53 -2.74
CA GLY A 92 -5.32 -11.01 -2.09
C GLY A 92 -5.53 -9.62 -1.51
N ILE A 93 -6.30 -8.78 -2.18
CA ILE A 93 -6.67 -7.45 -1.66
C ILE A 93 -7.48 -7.59 -0.37
N VAL A 94 -8.51 -8.41 -0.38
CA VAL A 94 -9.36 -8.63 0.79
C VAL A 94 -8.53 -9.14 1.97
N GLU A 95 -7.64 -10.09 1.72
CA GLU A 95 -6.80 -10.65 2.76
C GLU A 95 -5.79 -9.62 3.31
N ALA A 96 -5.21 -8.79 2.45
CA ALA A 96 -4.30 -7.72 2.87
C ALA A 96 -5.02 -6.72 3.78
N VAL A 97 -6.23 -6.30 3.42
CA VAL A 97 -7.04 -5.40 4.25
C VAL A 97 -7.32 -6.03 5.61
N ARG A 98 -7.72 -7.30 5.61
CA ARG A 98 -7.99 -8.02 6.85
C ARG A 98 -6.76 -8.09 7.76
N ARG A 99 -5.61 -8.47 7.21
CA ARG A 99 -4.34 -8.58 7.96
C ARG A 99 -3.83 -7.24 8.47
N SER A 100 -4.11 -6.15 7.75
CA SER A 100 -3.65 -4.82 8.13
C SER A 100 -4.37 -4.25 9.35
N GLY A 101 -5.59 -4.69 9.63
CA GLY A 101 -6.41 -4.19 10.73
C GLY A 101 -7.06 -2.82 10.48
N VAL A 102 -6.84 -2.19 9.33
CA VAL A 102 -7.36 -0.83 9.07
C VAL A 102 -8.87 -0.77 8.99
N ALA A 103 -9.54 -1.83 8.53
CA ALA A 103 -11.00 -1.87 8.47
C ALA A 103 -11.62 -1.88 9.87
N GLN A 104 -11.04 -2.61 10.80
CA GLN A 104 -11.49 -2.64 12.18
C GLN A 104 -11.25 -1.30 12.88
N ALA A 105 -10.10 -0.68 12.64
CA ALA A 105 -9.79 0.64 13.19
C ALA A 105 -10.76 1.70 12.67
N ALA A 106 -11.08 1.69 11.38
CA ALA A 106 -12.05 2.60 10.78
C ALA A 106 -13.46 2.41 11.35
N ALA A 107 -13.90 1.16 11.51
CA ALA A 107 -15.20 0.83 12.12
C ALA A 107 -15.28 1.30 13.57
N ALA A 108 -14.23 1.13 14.35
CA ALA A 108 -14.16 1.61 15.74
C ALA A 108 -14.25 3.13 15.80
N SER A 109 -13.57 3.86 14.91
CA SER A 109 -13.63 5.32 14.81
C SER A 109 -15.05 5.80 14.46
N SER A 110 -15.72 5.15 13.49
CA SER A 110 -17.09 5.47 13.13
C SER A 110 -18.07 5.28 14.29
N THR A 111 -17.87 4.25 15.08
CA THR A 111 -18.73 3.96 16.25
C THR A 111 -18.60 5.02 17.33
N ARG A 112 -17.44 5.67 17.41
CA ARG A 112 -17.19 6.72 18.41
C ARG A 112 -17.75 8.09 18.02
N ALA A 113 -18.01 8.26 16.74
CA ALA A 113 -18.61 9.50 16.25
C ALA A 113 -20.11 9.51 16.54
#